data_a257a11299037b8caf7dda5c3160788a
#
_entry.id   a257a11299037b8caf7dda5c3160788a
#
_cell.length_a   1.000
_cell.length_b   1.000
_cell.length_c   1.000
_cell.angle_alpha   90.00
_cell.angle_beta   90.00
_cell.angle_gamma   90.00
#
_symmetry.space_group_name_H-M   'P 1'
#
loop_
_entity.id
_entity.type
_entity.pdbx_description
1 polymer ?
#
loop_
_entity_poly.entity_id
_entity_poly.type
_entity_poly.pdbx_seq_one_letter_code
_entity_poly.pdbx_strand_id
1 'polypeptide(L)'
;MALTKEIKQDKIEIVTDYKHIQIREQTTVKEDDAVISRAYTNRYVLTCGKIDASDNFIDTDLSSESDEVKSLANILWTDDVKAAWKANLIANKLGA
;
A
#
# COMPACT_ATOMS: atom_id res chain seq x y z
N MET A 1 9.91 -33.61 10.01
CA MET A 1 10.40 -32.22 10.00
C MET A 1 9.60 -31.43 9.00
N ALA A 2 8.84 -30.44 9.44
CA ALA A 2 7.99 -29.64 8.58
C ALA A 2 8.47 -28.20 8.55
N LEU A 3 8.77 -27.70 7.34
CA LEU A 3 9.07 -26.30 7.13
C LEU A 3 7.81 -25.59 6.64
N THR A 4 7.48 -24.47 7.28
CA THR A 4 6.40 -23.63 6.87
C THR A 4 6.89 -22.20 6.65
N LYS A 5 6.21 -21.49 5.76
CA LYS A 5 6.53 -20.11 5.41
C LYS A 5 5.28 -19.27 5.58
N GLU A 6 5.42 -18.20 6.36
CA GLU A 6 4.32 -17.25 6.56
C GLU A 6 4.75 -15.88 6.08
N ILE A 7 3.87 -15.22 5.34
CA ILE A 7 4.06 -13.84 4.89
C ILE A 7 2.98 -13.00 5.54
N LYS A 8 3.39 -11.94 6.22
CA LYS A 8 2.45 -11.00 6.83
C LYS A 8 2.87 -9.56 6.58
N GLN A 9 1.88 -8.68 6.60
CA GLN A 9 2.12 -7.24 6.58
C GLN A 9 2.47 -6.82 8.01
N ASP A 10 3.76 -6.69 8.30
CA ASP A 10 4.23 -6.42 9.66
C ASP A 10 4.28 -4.93 10.00
N LYS A 11 4.21 -4.08 9.00
CA LYS A 11 4.25 -2.63 9.20
C LYS A 11 3.40 -1.92 8.15
N ILE A 12 2.51 -1.06 8.62
CA ILE A 12 1.68 -0.21 7.77
C ILE A 12 1.88 1.22 8.26
N GLU A 13 2.36 2.10 7.38
CA GLU A 13 2.60 3.50 7.69
C GLU A 13 1.75 4.40 6.80
N ILE A 14 1.31 5.50 7.37
CA ILE A 14 0.57 6.53 6.65
C ILE A 14 1.50 7.72 6.44
N VAL A 15 1.71 8.08 5.18
CA VAL A 15 2.48 9.26 4.82
C VAL A 15 1.51 10.43 4.72
N THR A 16 1.80 11.50 5.44
CA THR A 16 0.94 12.70 5.49
C THR A 16 0.73 13.31 4.10
N ASP A 17 -0.01 14.38 4.02
CA ASP A 17 -0.44 15.07 2.80
C ASP A 17 -1.46 14.26 2.00
N TYR A 18 -1.00 13.30 1.20
CA TYR A 18 -1.91 12.53 0.32
C TYR A 18 -2.30 11.17 0.91
N LYS A 19 -1.94 10.93 2.17
CA LYS A 19 -2.30 9.69 2.88
C LYS A 19 -1.88 8.42 2.13
N HIS A 20 -0.66 8.43 1.58
CA HIS A 20 -0.11 7.21 0.99
C HIS A 20 0.05 6.15 2.07
N ILE A 21 -0.28 4.92 1.74
CA ILE A 21 -0.14 3.78 2.65
C ILE A 21 1.10 3.00 2.26
N GLN A 22 2.11 2.99 3.13
CA GLN A 22 3.33 2.20 2.92
C GLN A 22 3.20 0.89 3.67
N ILE A 23 3.45 -0.20 2.98
CA ILE A 23 3.30 -1.54 3.52
C ILE A 23 4.62 -2.28 3.45
N ARG A 24 4.99 -2.92 4.56
CA ARG A 24 6.16 -3.80 4.62
C ARG A 24 5.69 -5.20 4.92
N GLU A 25 6.21 -6.16 4.17
CA GLU A 25 5.93 -7.57 4.37
C GLU A 25 7.12 -8.27 5.02
N GLN A 26 6.82 -9.15 5.98
CA GLN A 26 7.81 -9.99 6.62
C GLN A 26 7.52 -11.44 6.28
N THR A 27 8.55 -12.15 5.83
CA THR A 27 8.49 -13.59 5.63
C THR A 27 9.13 -14.28 6.83
N THR A 28 8.38 -15.16 7.46
CA THR A 28 8.84 -15.97 8.59
C THR A 28 8.92 -17.42 8.15
N VAL A 29 10.06 -18.07 8.37
CA VAL A 29 10.22 -19.48 8.11
C VAL A 29 10.24 -20.20 9.46
N LYS A 30 9.43 -21.23 9.58
CA LYS A 30 9.30 -22.02 10.81
C LYS A 30 9.63 -23.48 10.52
N GLU A 31 10.23 -24.14 11.48
CA GLU A 31 10.42 -25.60 11.51
C GLU A 31 9.75 -26.13 12.76
N ASP A 32 8.73 -26.98 12.56
CA ASP A 32 7.94 -27.57 13.68
C ASP A 32 7.45 -26.50 14.68
N ASP A 33 6.88 -25.42 14.15
CA ASP A 33 6.38 -24.25 14.88
C ASP A 33 7.46 -23.37 15.53
N ALA A 34 8.73 -23.69 15.38
CA ALA A 34 9.81 -22.82 15.84
C ALA A 34 10.28 -21.90 14.73
N VAL A 35 10.37 -20.61 15.00
CA VAL A 35 10.86 -19.63 14.04
C VAL A 35 12.36 -19.81 13.85
N ILE A 36 12.79 -20.08 12.62
CA ILE A 36 14.21 -20.22 12.30
C ILE A 36 14.76 -19.07 11.46
N SER A 37 13.88 -18.30 10.81
CA SER A 37 14.31 -17.16 9.99
C SER A 37 13.19 -16.14 9.86
N ARG A 38 13.58 -14.87 9.83
CA ARG A 38 12.70 -13.75 9.51
C ARG A 38 13.42 -12.81 8.56
N ALA A 39 12.70 -12.33 7.55
CA ALA A 39 13.26 -11.37 6.60
C ALA A 39 12.15 -10.42 6.14
N TYR A 40 12.53 -9.16 5.89
CA TYR A 40 11.63 -8.20 5.28
C TYR A 40 11.76 -8.36 3.78
N THR A 41 10.77 -8.96 3.16
CA THR A 41 10.87 -9.42 1.78
C THR A 41 10.25 -8.50 0.75
N ASN A 42 9.41 -7.55 1.19
CA ASN A 42 8.74 -6.66 0.27
C ASN A 42 8.33 -5.35 0.94
N ARG A 43 8.42 -4.26 0.18
CA ARG A 43 7.88 -2.95 0.58
C ARG A 43 7.23 -2.35 -0.63
N TYR A 44 6.05 -1.79 -0.44
CA TYR A 44 5.37 -1.08 -1.51
C TYR A 44 4.51 0.04 -0.95
N VAL A 45 4.14 0.97 -1.83
CA VAL A 45 3.35 2.14 -1.48
C VAL A 45 2.05 2.11 -2.28
N LEU A 46 0.94 2.33 -1.59
CA LEU A 46 -0.36 2.51 -2.21
C LEU A 46 -0.73 3.99 -2.18
N THR A 47 -1.07 4.54 -3.33
CA THR A 47 -1.63 5.88 -3.46
C THR A 47 -3.14 5.77 -3.61
N CYS A 48 -3.87 6.87 -3.40
CA CYS A 48 -5.33 6.83 -3.53
C CYS A 48 -5.81 6.68 -4.99
N GLY A 49 -4.92 6.88 -5.96
CA GLY A 49 -5.26 6.69 -7.35
C GLY A 49 -4.21 7.24 -8.29
N LYS A 50 -4.56 7.28 -9.55
CA LYS A 50 -3.69 7.77 -10.63
C LYS A 50 -4.53 8.55 -11.63
N ILE A 51 -3.87 9.18 -12.62
CA ILE A 51 -4.54 9.82 -13.74
C ILE A 51 -4.18 9.11 -15.05
N ASP A 52 -5.11 9.09 -15.99
CA ASP A 52 -4.86 8.58 -17.33
C ASP A 52 -4.32 9.69 -18.25
N ALA A 53 -4.18 9.40 -19.55
CA ALA A 53 -3.68 10.35 -20.53
C ALA A 53 -4.57 11.57 -20.70
N SER A 54 -5.85 11.47 -20.32
CA SER A 54 -6.84 12.55 -20.42
C SER A 54 -7.09 13.23 -19.08
N ASP A 55 -6.20 12.98 -18.09
CA ASP A 55 -6.28 13.54 -16.74
C ASP A 55 -7.52 13.09 -15.93
N ASN A 56 -8.11 11.97 -16.31
CA ASN A 56 -9.19 11.37 -15.52
C ASN A 56 -8.62 10.62 -14.35
N PHE A 57 -9.21 10.81 -13.16
CA PHE A 57 -8.77 10.12 -11.96
C PHE A 57 -9.27 8.67 -11.96
N ILE A 58 -8.37 7.75 -11.67
CA ILE A 58 -8.66 6.32 -11.57
C ILE A 58 -8.33 5.88 -10.16
N ASP A 59 -9.34 5.40 -9.42
CA ASP A 59 -9.14 4.90 -8.06
C ASP A 59 -8.24 3.67 -8.05
N THR A 60 -7.42 3.57 -7.00
CA THR A 60 -6.54 2.41 -6.81
C THR A 60 -7.36 1.16 -6.54
N ASP A 61 -7.05 0.09 -7.27
CA ASP A 61 -7.68 -1.21 -7.05
C ASP A 61 -7.07 -1.88 -5.82
N LEU A 62 -7.90 -2.10 -4.81
CA LEU A 62 -7.51 -2.71 -3.55
C LEU A 62 -8.01 -4.16 -3.41
N SER A 63 -8.52 -4.75 -4.48
CA SER A 63 -9.16 -6.07 -4.42
C SER A 63 -8.24 -7.17 -3.88
N SER A 64 -6.92 -7.03 -4.07
CA SER A 64 -5.94 -8.00 -3.60
C SER A 64 -5.35 -7.66 -2.23
N GLU A 65 -5.77 -6.53 -1.62
CA GLU A 65 -5.24 -6.10 -0.32
C GLU A 65 -6.01 -6.72 0.83
N SER A 66 -5.40 -6.67 2.03
CA SER A 66 -6.04 -7.15 3.25
C SER A 66 -7.24 -6.26 3.64
N ASP A 67 -8.14 -6.80 4.45
CA ASP A 67 -9.29 -6.05 4.96
C ASP A 67 -8.85 -4.84 5.78
N GLU A 68 -7.76 -4.95 6.53
CA GLU A 68 -7.19 -3.84 7.29
C GLU A 68 -6.78 -2.69 6.37
N VAL A 69 -6.07 -3.00 5.28
CA VAL A 69 -5.63 -1.99 4.30
C VAL A 69 -6.85 -1.35 3.62
N LYS A 70 -7.83 -2.17 3.23
CA LYS A 70 -9.07 -1.65 2.62
C LYS A 70 -9.80 -0.70 3.55
N SER A 71 -9.90 -1.04 4.83
CA SER A 71 -10.56 -0.21 5.84
C SER A 71 -9.82 1.11 6.06
N LEU A 72 -8.49 1.07 6.15
CA LEU A 72 -7.66 2.26 6.29
C LEU A 72 -7.82 3.17 5.07
N ALA A 73 -7.74 2.63 3.88
CA ALA A 73 -7.91 3.39 2.64
C ALA A 73 -9.28 4.08 2.59
N ASN A 74 -10.32 3.37 3.00
CA ASN A 74 -11.68 3.89 3.01
C ASN A 74 -11.85 5.10 3.94
N ILE A 75 -11.14 5.10 5.06
CA ILE A 75 -11.16 6.20 6.02
C ILE A 75 -10.26 7.35 5.57
N LEU A 76 -9.07 7.05 5.06
CA LEU A 76 -8.03 8.04 4.78
C LEU A 76 -8.20 8.72 3.41
N TRP A 77 -8.63 7.98 2.41
CA TRP A 77 -8.72 8.48 1.04
C TRP A 77 -10.07 9.12 0.78
N THR A 78 -10.27 10.27 1.39
CA THR A 78 -11.49 11.09 1.21
C THR A 78 -11.47 11.76 -0.17
N ASP A 79 -12.60 12.32 -0.57
CA ASP A 79 -12.71 13.07 -1.83
C ASP A 79 -11.72 14.24 -1.87
N ASP A 80 -11.51 14.91 -0.74
CA ASP A 80 -10.55 16.01 -0.65
C ASP A 80 -9.12 15.53 -0.88
N VAL A 81 -8.74 14.39 -0.30
CA VAL A 81 -7.41 13.78 -0.49
C VAL A 81 -7.21 13.38 -1.95
N LYS A 82 -8.21 12.76 -2.55
CA LYS A 82 -8.16 12.35 -3.96
C LYS A 82 -8.04 13.56 -4.89
N ALA A 83 -8.77 14.62 -4.61
CA ALA A 83 -8.70 15.86 -5.41
C ALA A 83 -7.32 16.51 -5.30
N ALA A 84 -6.74 16.57 -4.11
CA ALA A 84 -5.40 17.11 -3.90
C ALA A 84 -4.33 16.27 -4.62
N TRP A 85 -4.45 14.95 -4.54
CA TRP A 85 -3.52 14.04 -5.21
C TRP A 85 -3.62 14.17 -6.73
N LYS A 86 -4.83 14.24 -7.27
CA LYS A 86 -5.07 14.47 -8.69
C LYS A 86 -4.40 15.76 -9.16
N ALA A 87 -4.59 16.85 -8.42
CA ALA A 87 -3.98 18.14 -8.75
C ALA A 87 -2.45 18.05 -8.75
N ASN A 88 -1.87 17.33 -7.78
CA ASN A 88 -0.44 17.11 -7.69
C ASN A 88 0.08 16.30 -8.90
N LEU A 89 -0.63 15.25 -9.30
CA LEU A 89 -0.25 14.44 -10.45
C LEU A 89 -0.27 15.24 -11.75
N ILE A 90 -1.27 16.08 -11.93
CA ILE A 90 -1.40 16.94 -13.11
C ILE A 90 -0.27 17.98 -13.13
N ALA A 91 0.01 18.60 -11.99
CA ALA A 91 1.10 19.58 -11.87
C ALA A 91 2.46 18.96 -12.19
N ASN A 92 2.73 17.76 -11.68
CA ASN A 92 3.99 17.07 -11.95
C ASN A 92 4.12 16.61 -13.39
N LYS A 93 3.01 16.23 -14.02
CA LYS A 93 2.97 15.88 -15.44
C LYS A 93 3.39 17.05 -16.32
N LEU A 94 2.92 18.25 -16.00
CA LEU A 94 3.23 19.46 -16.74
C LEU A 94 4.63 19.99 -16.46
N GLY A 95 5.14 19.75 -15.25
CA GLY A 95 6.45 20.22 -14.81
C GLY A 95 7.59 19.24 -15.03
N ALA A 96 7.29 18.05 -15.53
CA ALA A 96 8.29 17.00 -15.74
C ALA A 96 9.12 17.23 -16.99
#